data_b16a4997dfceffbc38eb603d96c5283f
#
_entry.id   b16a4997dfceffbc38eb603d96c5283f
#
_cell.length_a   1.000
_cell.length_b   1.000
_cell.length_c   1.000
_cell.angle_alpha   90.00
_cell.angle_beta   90.00
_cell.angle_gamma   90.00
#
_symmetry.space_group_name_H-M   'P 1'
#
loop_
_entity.id
_entity.type
_entity.pdbx_description
1 polymer ?
#
loop_
_entity_poly.entity_id
_entity_poly.type
_entity_poly.pdbx_seq_one_letter_code
_entity_poly.pdbx_strand_id
1 'polypeptide(L)'
;MNGKIFIIEDEPSIIQLVQHNLEKNGFIISSSLNGNDGLKELKKFQPDLLLLDWMLPDLSGIEICKNIRKDNSFKNLPVIMLTAKGEEEDKIKGLDLSLIHISEPTRHRL
;
A
#
# COMPACT_ATOMS: atom_id res chain seq x y z
N MET A 1 16.56 13.55 3.06
CA MET A 1 16.45 12.21 2.54
C MET A 1 15.05 11.85 2.22
N ASN A 2 14.84 11.33 1.05
CA ASN A 2 13.49 11.08 0.56
C ASN A 2 13.18 9.61 0.54
N GLY A 3 12.19 9.22 1.34
CA GLY A 3 11.76 7.85 1.34
C GLY A 3 10.90 7.57 0.13
N LYS A 4 10.85 6.32 -0.25
CA LYS A 4 10.04 5.89 -1.37
C LYS A 4 8.84 5.11 -0.87
N ILE A 5 7.67 5.48 -1.36
CA ILE A 5 6.44 4.82 -0.96
C ILE A 5 5.72 4.35 -2.20
N PHE A 6 5.33 3.09 -2.21
CA PHE A 6 4.59 2.53 -3.34
C PHE A 6 3.15 2.30 -2.90
N ILE A 7 2.21 2.64 -3.78
CA ILE A 7 0.80 2.51 -3.47
C ILE A 7 0.15 1.56 -4.46
N ILE A 8 -0.55 0.56 -3.96
CA ILE A 8 -1.34 -0.32 -4.82
C ILE A 8 -2.78 -0.16 -4.42
N GLU A 9 -3.56 0.46 -5.29
CA GLU A 9 -4.92 0.85 -4.99
C GLU A 9 -5.67 1.00 -6.30
N ASP A 10 -6.88 0.45 -6.40
CA ASP A 10 -7.60 0.51 -7.67
C ASP A 10 -8.45 1.75 -7.86
N GLU A 11 -8.49 2.62 -6.88
CA GLU A 11 -9.28 3.83 -6.96
C GLU A 11 -8.37 5.01 -7.22
N PRO A 12 -8.37 5.56 -8.45
CA PRO A 12 -7.43 6.64 -8.76
C PRO A 12 -7.54 7.86 -7.87
N SER A 13 -8.74 8.18 -7.44
CA SER A 13 -8.90 9.36 -6.59
C SER A 13 -8.23 9.20 -5.24
N ILE A 14 -8.21 7.98 -4.74
CA ILE A 14 -7.54 7.73 -3.47
C ILE A 14 -6.04 7.82 -3.66
N ILE A 15 -5.55 7.28 -4.77
CA ILE A 15 -4.12 7.38 -5.06
C ILE A 15 -3.71 8.83 -5.14
N GLN A 16 -4.48 9.64 -5.86
CA GLN A 16 -4.15 11.05 -6.03
C GLN A 16 -4.10 11.78 -4.71
N LEU A 17 -5.08 11.52 -3.87
CA LEU A 17 -5.13 12.18 -2.58
C LEU A 17 -3.93 11.80 -1.71
N VAL A 18 -3.67 10.52 -1.61
CA VAL A 18 -2.58 10.04 -0.78
C VAL A 18 -1.24 10.51 -1.33
N GLN A 19 -1.08 10.39 -2.63
CA GLN A 19 0.16 10.78 -3.28
C GLN A 19 0.44 12.26 -3.08
N HIS A 20 -0.59 13.08 -3.26
CA HIS A 20 -0.42 14.53 -3.10
C HIS A 20 0.08 14.86 -1.70
N ASN A 21 -0.54 14.27 -0.69
CA ASN A 21 -0.15 14.55 0.67
C ASN A 21 1.24 14.04 1.01
N LEU A 22 1.59 12.89 0.50
CA LEU A 22 2.90 12.34 0.80
C LEU A 22 4.01 13.09 0.07
N GLU A 23 3.73 13.49 -1.16
CA GLU A 23 4.73 14.24 -1.91
C GLU A 23 4.99 15.59 -1.28
N LYS A 24 3.98 16.18 -0.69
CA LYS A 24 4.17 17.43 0.02
C LYS A 24 5.15 17.28 1.17
N ASN A 25 5.27 16.10 1.68
CA ASN A 25 6.18 15.83 2.77
C ASN A 25 7.51 15.25 2.31
N GLY A 26 7.75 15.32 1.02
CA GLY A 26 9.06 14.97 0.50
C GLY A 26 9.25 13.52 0.09
N PHE A 27 8.20 12.73 0.09
CA PHE A 27 8.33 11.34 -0.31
C PHE A 27 8.26 11.18 -1.81
N ILE A 28 8.91 10.15 -2.31
CA ILE A 28 8.88 9.81 -3.73
C ILE A 28 7.86 8.70 -3.88
N ILE A 29 6.88 8.92 -4.73
CA ILE A 29 5.73 8.02 -4.82
C ILE A 29 5.62 7.35 -6.18
N SER A 30 5.25 6.08 -6.17
CA SER A 30 4.86 5.40 -7.38
C SER A 30 3.62 4.60 -7.02
N SER A 31 2.86 4.19 -8.02
CA SER A 31 1.61 3.50 -7.74
C SER A 31 1.19 2.59 -8.87
N SER A 32 0.28 1.69 -8.56
CA SER A 32 -0.32 0.79 -9.54
C SER A 32 -1.79 0.62 -9.18
N LEU A 33 -2.59 0.32 -10.19
CA LEU A 33 -4.03 0.17 -10.02
C LEU A 33 -4.49 -1.25 -9.75
N ASN A 34 -3.59 -2.20 -9.87
CA ASN A 34 -3.96 -3.58 -9.61
C ASN A 34 -2.77 -4.35 -9.05
N GLY A 35 -3.05 -5.54 -8.57
CA GLY A 35 -2.03 -6.30 -7.87
C GLY A 35 -0.92 -6.84 -8.75
N ASN A 36 -1.27 -7.34 -9.91
CA ASN A 36 -0.25 -7.92 -10.78
C ASN A 36 0.75 -6.90 -11.26
N ASP A 37 0.28 -5.76 -11.71
CA ASP A 37 1.17 -4.69 -12.12
C ASP A 37 1.95 -4.18 -10.93
N GLY A 38 1.27 -4.12 -9.79
CA GLY A 38 1.91 -3.64 -8.58
C GLY A 38 3.10 -4.49 -8.19
N LEU A 39 2.95 -5.80 -8.27
CA LEU A 39 4.05 -6.69 -7.90
C LEU A 39 5.24 -6.51 -8.80
N LYS A 40 4.99 -6.28 -10.08
CA LYS A 40 6.07 -6.07 -11.03
C LYS A 40 6.78 -4.75 -10.79
N GLU A 41 5.99 -3.69 -10.61
CA GLU A 41 6.56 -2.37 -10.41
C GLU A 41 7.27 -2.25 -9.08
N LEU A 42 6.76 -2.94 -8.10
CA LEU A 42 7.37 -2.93 -6.78
C LEU A 42 8.84 -3.34 -6.85
N LYS A 43 9.12 -4.37 -7.65
CA LYS A 43 10.48 -4.86 -7.75
C LYS A 43 11.40 -3.85 -8.38
N LYS A 44 10.88 -3.07 -9.30
CA LYS A 44 11.68 -2.04 -9.94
C LYS A 44 11.86 -0.82 -9.06
N PHE A 45 10.81 -0.46 -8.38
CA PHE A 45 10.83 0.77 -7.59
C PHE A 45 11.60 0.62 -6.28
N GLN A 46 11.56 -0.55 -5.68
CA GLN A 46 12.25 -0.81 -4.41
C GLN A 46 11.87 0.20 -3.35
N PRO A 47 10.61 0.21 -2.94
CA PRO A 47 10.16 1.20 -1.97
C PRO A 47 10.59 0.89 -0.55
N ASP A 48 10.44 1.88 0.30
CA ASP A 48 10.69 1.72 1.73
C ASP A 48 9.42 1.37 2.48
N LEU A 49 8.27 1.59 1.84
CA LEU A 49 6.98 1.33 2.46
C LEU A 49 5.97 1.04 1.38
N LEU A 50 5.07 0.11 1.64
CA LEU A 50 4.00 -0.22 0.72
C LEU A 50 2.66 0.10 1.36
N LEU A 51 1.85 0.90 0.66
CA LEU A 51 0.47 1.15 1.05
C LEU A 51 -0.38 0.30 0.14
N LEU A 52 -1.21 -0.55 0.71
CA LEU A 52 -1.86 -1.60 -0.04
C LEU A 52 -3.34 -1.66 0.23
N ASP A 53 -4.13 -1.62 -0.83
CA ASP A 53 -5.56 -1.76 -0.69
C ASP A 53 -5.88 -3.21 -0.28
N TRP A 54 -6.86 -3.34 0.57
CA TRP A 54 -7.30 -4.63 1.07
C TRP A 54 -7.82 -5.52 -0.06
N MET A 55 -8.59 -4.95 -0.97
CA MET A 55 -9.18 -5.71 -2.06
C MET A 55 -8.95 -5.03 -3.39
N LEU A 56 -8.25 -5.71 -4.23
CA LEU A 56 -7.97 -5.22 -5.57
C LEU A 56 -8.73 -6.10 -6.57
N PRO A 57 -8.86 -5.65 -7.81
CA PRO A 57 -9.64 -6.42 -8.78
C PRO A 57 -9.05 -7.79 -9.09
N ASP A 58 -7.76 -7.94 -8.98
CA ASP A 58 -7.14 -9.21 -9.37
C ASP A 58 -6.57 -10.02 -8.22
N LEU A 59 -6.10 -9.35 -7.17
CA LEU A 59 -5.50 -10.04 -6.04
C LEU A 59 -5.94 -9.37 -4.76
N SER A 60 -6.06 -10.12 -3.70
CA SER A 60 -6.36 -9.48 -2.42
C SER A 60 -5.06 -8.94 -1.84
N GLY A 61 -5.19 -8.01 -0.92
CA GLY A 61 -4.02 -7.48 -0.26
C GLY A 61 -3.24 -8.55 0.48
N ILE A 62 -3.96 -9.51 1.04
CA ILE A 62 -3.32 -10.61 1.75
C ILE A 62 -2.46 -11.44 0.80
N GLU A 63 -2.98 -11.70 -0.39
CA GLU A 63 -2.22 -12.47 -1.35
C GLU A 63 -0.96 -11.75 -1.79
N ILE A 64 -1.07 -10.43 -1.95
CA ILE A 64 0.11 -9.65 -2.32
C ILE A 64 1.14 -9.71 -1.22
N CYS A 65 0.70 -9.59 0.03
CA CYS A 65 1.63 -9.69 1.14
C CYS A 65 2.34 -11.02 1.17
N LYS A 66 1.60 -12.09 0.94
CA LYS A 66 2.22 -13.41 0.93
C LYS A 66 3.25 -13.52 -0.17
N ASN A 67 2.94 -12.94 -1.32
CA ASN A 67 3.87 -12.96 -2.42
C ASN A 67 5.17 -12.24 -2.10
N ILE A 68 5.06 -11.03 -1.58
CA ILE A 68 6.26 -10.26 -1.35
C ILE A 68 7.10 -10.83 -0.21
N ARG A 69 6.47 -11.49 0.75
CA ARG A 69 7.25 -12.07 1.85
C ARG A 69 8.12 -13.24 1.42
N LYS A 70 7.85 -13.77 0.25
CA LYS A 70 8.68 -14.86 -0.28
C LYS A 70 9.93 -14.33 -0.93
N ASP A 71 9.96 -13.04 -1.23
CA ASP A 71 11.08 -12.42 -1.90
C ASP A 71 11.99 -11.83 -0.84
N ASN A 72 13.23 -12.25 -0.81
CA ASN A 72 14.16 -11.77 0.20
C ASN A 72 14.30 -10.26 0.21
N SER A 73 14.15 -9.63 -0.94
CA SER A 73 14.24 -8.18 -1.02
C SER A 73 13.16 -7.48 -0.24
N PHE A 74 12.01 -8.14 -0.07
CA PHE A 74 10.86 -7.52 0.57
C PHE A 74 10.43 -8.22 1.84
N LYS A 75 11.29 -9.05 2.35
CA LYS A 75 10.97 -9.80 3.53
C LYS A 75 10.58 -8.91 4.70
N ASN A 76 11.24 -7.77 4.78
CA ASN A 76 10.99 -6.85 5.88
C ASN A 76 10.34 -5.55 5.46
N LEU A 77 9.82 -5.49 4.26
CA LEU A 77 9.16 -4.28 3.79
C LEU A 77 7.92 -4.00 4.61
N PRO A 78 7.83 -2.84 5.23
CA PRO A 78 6.61 -2.50 5.98
C PRO A 78 5.45 -2.35 5.03
N VAL A 79 4.32 -2.92 5.41
CA VAL A 79 3.11 -2.85 4.61
C VAL A 79 1.99 -2.33 5.48
N ILE A 80 1.34 -1.28 5.02
CA ILE A 80 0.20 -0.72 5.72
C ILE A 80 -1.02 -0.90 4.83
N MET A 81 -2.03 -1.56 5.37
CA MET A 81 -3.24 -1.81 4.62
C MET A 81 -4.19 -0.62 4.70
N LEU A 82 -4.74 -0.26 3.58
CA LEU A 82 -5.76 0.77 3.52
C LEU A 82 -7.09 0.06 3.63
N THR A 83 -7.88 0.44 4.62
CA THR A 83 -9.14 -0.24 4.80
C THR A 83 -10.28 0.65 4.39
N ALA A 84 -10.34 0.91 3.14
CA ALA A 84 -11.34 1.82 2.66
C ALA A 84 -12.57 1.15 2.14
N LYS A 85 -12.63 -0.15 2.19
CA LYS A 85 -13.74 -0.85 1.59
C LYS A 85 -14.73 -1.38 2.60
N GLY A 86 -15.87 -1.71 2.11
CA GLY A 86 -16.85 -2.36 2.91
C GLY A 86 -17.40 -1.47 4.01
N GLU A 87 -17.44 -1.98 5.19
CA GLU A 87 -18.00 -1.23 6.27
C GLU A 87 -17.20 0.00 6.59
N GLU A 88 -16.12 0.16 5.90
CA GLU A 88 -15.28 1.31 6.13
C GLU A 88 -15.64 2.48 5.24
N GLU A 89 -16.72 2.38 4.52
CA GLU A 89 -17.10 3.44 3.62
C GLU A 89 -17.21 4.76 4.28
N ASP A 90 -17.67 4.78 5.52
CA ASP A 90 -17.83 6.05 6.19
C ASP A 90 -16.50 6.73 6.38
N LYS A 91 -15.50 5.95 6.61
CA LYS A 91 -14.19 6.49 6.79
C LYS A 91 -13.68 7.06 5.49
N ILE A 92 -14.03 6.43 4.41
CA ILE A 92 -13.64 6.94 3.12
C ILE A 92 -14.24 8.29 2.91
N LYS A 93 -15.48 8.44 3.27
CA LYS A 93 -16.14 9.71 3.08
C LYS A 93 -15.48 10.80 3.90
N GLY A 94 -15.01 10.45 5.06
CA GLY A 94 -14.31 11.41 5.88
C GLY A 94 -12.87 11.54 5.45
N LEU A 95 -12.50 10.82 4.41
CA LEU A 95 -11.13 10.80 3.96
C LEU A 95 -10.21 10.38 5.06
N ASP A 96 -10.75 9.62 5.93
CA ASP A 96 -9.96 9.10 6.99
C ASP A 96 -9.30 7.85 6.46
N LEU A 97 -8.20 8.02 5.82
CA LEU A 97 -7.49 6.90 5.26
C LEU A 97 -6.79 6.20 6.39
N SER A 98 -7.56 5.66 7.26
CA SER A 98 -6.99 5.01 8.41
C SER A 98 -6.09 3.90 7.97
N LEU A 99 -4.90 4.00 8.37
CA LEU A 99 -3.94 2.96 8.13
C LEU A 99 -3.98 2.15 9.37
N ILE A 100 -4.95 1.29 9.42
CA ILE A 100 -5.21 0.65 10.66
C ILE A 100 -4.48 -0.61 10.86
N HIS A 101 -3.75 -1.01 9.88
CA HIS A 101 -3.23 -2.35 10.02
C HIS A 101 -1.90 -2.52 9.38
N ILE A 102 -0.95 -2.90 10.15
CA ILE A 102 0.35 -3.20 9.62
C ILE A 102 0.41 -4.67 9.41
N SER A 103 0.64 -5.03 8.20
CA SER A 103 0.59 -6.40 7.84
C SER A 103 1.92 -7.07 7.88
N GLU A 104 2.63 -6.86 8.92
CA GLU A 104 3.92 -7.51 9.08
C GLU A 104 3.71 -8.75 9.83
N PRO A 105 4.10 -9.84 9.33
CA PRO A 105 3.88 -11.06 10.07
C PRO A 105 4.61 -11.06 11.37
N THR A 106 5.60 -10.33 11.40
CA THR A 106 6.34 -10.37 12.60
C THR A 106 6.01 -9.31 13.55
N ARG A 107 5.48 -8.62 13.35
CA ARG A 107 5.46 -7.69 14.25
C ARG A 107 4.51 -7.33 14.71
N HIS A 108 4.11 -7.54 14.84
CA HIS A 108 3.30 -7.18 15.14
C HIS A 108 3.31 -6.82 16.31
N ARG A 109 3.87 -6.79 16.77
CA ARG A 109 4.07 -6.40 17.73
C ARG A 109 4.31 -5.44 18.00
N LEU A 110 4.27 -5.09 17.92
CA LEU A 110 4.59 -4.16 18.15
C LEU A 110 4.22 -3.80 18.63
#